data_bafdf3a2dd8860b01c35116046768755
#
_entry.id   bafdf3a2dd8860b01c35116046768755
#
_cell.length_a   1.000
_cell.length_b   1.000
_cell.length_c   1.000
_cell.angle_alpha   90.00
_cell.angle_beta   90.00
_cell.angle_gamma   90.00
#
_symmetry.space_group_name_H-M   'P 1'
#
loop_
_entity.id
_entity.type
_entity.pdbx_description
1 polymer ?
#
loop_
_entity_poly.entity_id
_entity_poly.type
_entity_poly.pdbx_seq_one_letter_code
_entity_poly.pdbx_strand_id
1 'polypeptide(L)'
;MMTVCAEQHVNFIHSDAASLLNDIEQRLDQLLPVESERDLVGAAMRDGALAPGKRIRPLLLLLAARDLGCNATPAGLLDLACAVEMVHAASLILDDMPCMDDAQLRRGRPTIHCQYGEHVAILAAVALLSKAFGVVAAAEGLTATARADAVAELSHAVGMQGLVQGQFKDLSEGDKPRSADAILMTNHYKTSTLFCASMQMASIVAEASGEAREQLHRFSLNLGQAFQLLDDLTDGMADTGKDAHQDEGKSTLVNLLGPQAVETRLRDHLRCASEHLLSACQDGYATHHFVQAWFEKKLAAVS
;
A
#
# COMPACT_ATOMS: atom_id res chain seq x y z
N MET A 1 -16.07 -33.96 -2.73
CA MET A 1 -14.88 -33.93 -1.88
C MET A 1 -13.96 -32.73 -2.18
N MET A 2 -13.80 -32.27 -3.43
CA MET A 2 -13.00 -31.07 -3.78
C MET A 2 -13.58 -29.74 -3.27
N THR A 3 -14.89 -29.58 -3.23
CA THR A 3 -15.56 -28.33 -2.80
C THR A 3 -15.38 -28.02 -1.30
N VAL A 4 -15.42 -29.03 -0.44
CA VAL A 4 -15.27 -28.88 1.02
C VAL A 4 -13.83 -28.53 1.41
N CYS A 5 -12.84 -29.03 0.67
CA CYS A 5 -11.43 -28.73 0.91
C CYS A 5 -11.09 -27.28 0.51
N ALA A 6 -11.71 -26.77 -0.55
CA ALA A 6 -11.53 -25.38 -1.01
C ALA A 6 -12.18 -24.38 -0.02
N GLU A 7 -13.38 -24.66 0.47
CA GLU A 7 -14.05 -23.81 1.48
C GLU A 7 -13.30 -23.78 2.82
N GLN A 8 -12.74 -24.91 3.24
CA GLN A 8 -11.92 -24.97 4.47
C GLN A 8 -10.60 -24.18 4.31
N HIS A 9 -9.95 -24.22 3.14
CA HIS A 9 -8.75 -23.44 2.85
C HIS A 9 -9.03 -21.93 2.82
N VAL A 10 -10.12 -21.52 2.17
CA VAL A 10 -10.53 -20.10 2.11
C VAL A 10 -10.86 -19.57 3.51
N ASN A 11 -11.57 -20.33 4.35
CA ASN A 11 -11.85 -19.93 5.73
C ASN A 11 -10.59 -19.85 6.61
N PHE A 12 -9.61 -20.73 6.40
CA PHE A 12 -8.33 -20.69 7.12
C PHE A 12 -7.53 -19.45 6.75
N ILE A 13 -7.45 -19.09 5.46
CA ILE A 13 -6.74 -17.90 4.97
C ILE A 13 -7.41 -16.62 5.49
N HIS A 14 -8.73 -16.57 5.55
CA HIS A 14 -9.45 -15.41 6.11
C HIS A 14 -9.20 -15.24 7.61
N SER A 15 -9.14 -16.30 8.39
CA SER A 15 -8.83 -16.24 9.82
C SER A 15 -7.39 -15.79 10.05
N ASP A 16 -6.48 -16.23 9.22
CA ASP A 16 -5.06 -15.93 9.27
C ASP A 16 -4.75 -14.47 8.85
N ALA A 17 -5.35 -14.00 7.76
CA ALA A 17 -5.26 -12.59 7.37
C ALA A 17 -5.84 -11.65 8.43
N ALA A 18 -6.93 -12.02 9.08
CA ALA A 18 -7.51 -11.24 10.17
C ALA A 18 -6.60 -11.18 11.41
N SER A 19 -5.91 -12.28 11.73
CA SER A 19 -4.91 -12.30 12.81
C SER A 19 -3.74 -11.37 12.47
N LEU A 20 -3.18 -11.47 11.25
CA LEU A 20 -2.07 -10.60 10.82
C LEU A 20 -2.46 -9.12 10.80
N LEU A 21 -3.70 -8.79 10.41
CA LEU A 21 -4.21 -7.42 10.46
C LEU A 21 -4.24 -6.90 11.91
N ASN A 22 -4.72 -7.70 12.84
CA ASN A 22 -4.72 -7.35 14.26
C ASN A 22 -3.30 -7.14 14.80
N ASP A 23 -2.35 -8.00 14.43
CA ASP A 23 -0.94 -7.88 14.83
C ASP A 23 -0.33 -6.58 14.28
N ILE A 24 -0.61 -6.23 13.02
CA ILE A 24 -0.16 -4.95 12.42
C ILE A 24 -0.73 -3.76 13.20
N GLU A 25 -2.03 -3.76 13.50
CA GLU A 25 -2.68 -2.67 14.23
C GLU A 25 -2.14 -2.52 15.66
N GLN A 26 -1.98 -3.63 16.37
CA GLN A 26 -1.38 -3.62 17.71
C GLN A 26 0.07 -3.13 17.70
N ARG A 27 0.84 -3.55 16.68
CA ARG A 27 2.24 -3.12 16.58
C ARG A 27 2.37 -1.65 16.20
N LEU A 28 1.55 -1.14 15.30
CA LEU A 28 1.47 0.29 15.00
C LEU A 28 1.12 1.10 16.25
N ASP A 29 0.16 0.62 17.03
CA ASP A 29 -0.23 1.24 18.30
C ASP A 29 0.95 1.36 19.28
N GLN A 30 1.74 0.31 19.41
CA GLN A 30 2.95 0.29 20.26
C GLN A 30 4.07 1.19 19.74
N LEU A 31 4.24 1.28 18.42
CA LEU A 31 5.29 2.07 17.78
C LEU A 31 5.00 3.58 17.78
N LEU A 32 3.73 3.97 17.97
CA LEU A 32 3.26 5.36 17.91
C LEU A 32 2.62 5.79 19.25
N PRO A 33 3.37 5.78 20.38
CA PRO A 33 2.83 6.26 21.64
C PRO A 33 2.58 7.76 21.61
N VAL A 34 1.58 8.23 22.36
CA VAL A 34 1.35 9.65 22.65
C VAL A 34 1.84 9.92 24.06
N GLU A 35 2.80 10.81 24.21
CA GLU A 35 3.46 11.05 25.52
C GLU A 35 2.62 11.89 26.48
N SER A 36 1.77 12.77 25.96
CA SER A 36 0.91 13.64 26.77
C SER A 36 -0.25 14.21 25.94
N GLU A 37 -1.28 14.77 26.60
CA GLU A 37 -2.37 15.49 25.92
C GLU A 37 -1.93 16.71 25.09
N ARG A 38 -0.72 17.21 25.33
CA ARG A 38 -0.12 18.33 24.57
C ARG A 38 0.70 17.89 23.37
N ASP A 39 0.94 16.59 23.21
CA ASP A 39 1.66 16.03 22.08
C ASP A 39 0.73 15.91 20.87
N LEU A 40 0.42 17.06 20.26
CA LEU A 40 -0.44 17.12 19.08
C LEU A 40 0.18 16.43 17.86
N VAL A 41 1.50 16.43 17.73
CA VAL A 41 2.19 15.76 16.61
C VAL A 41 2.09 14.25 16.77
N GLY A 42 2.36 13.71 17.96
CA GLY A 42 2.17 12.27 18.23
C GLY A 42 0.72 11.83 18.06
N ALA A 43 -0.24 12.64 18.52
CA ALA A 43 -1.67 12.38 18.30
C ALA A 43 -2.03 12.34 16.80
N ALA A 44 -1.56 13.31 16.01
CA ALA A 44 -1.79 13.38 14.58
C ALA A 44 -1.12 12.22 13.80
N MET A 45 0.11 11.81 14.17
CA MET A 45 0.77 10.62 13.63
C MET A 45 -0.07 9.37 13.87
N ARG A 46 -0.56 9.22 15.08
CA ARG A 46 -1.37 8.09 15.51
C ARG A 46 -2.71 8.06 14.78
N ASP A 47 -3.43 9.18 14.74
CA ASP A 47 -4.71 9.29 14.05
C ASP A 47 -4.58 9.01 12.54
N GLY A 48 -3.52 9.47 11.90
CA GLY A 48 -3.24 9.18 10.50
C GLY A 48 -2.91 7.70 10.26
N ALA A 49 -2.02 7.12 11.05
CA ALA A 49 -1.54 5.76 10.85
C ALA A 49 -2.55 4.68 11.30
N LEU A 50 -3.32 4.94 12.36
CA LEU A 50 -4.36 4.02 12.86
C LEU A 50 -5.76 4.32 12.31
N ALA A 51 -5.91 5.31 11.41
CA ALA A 51 -7.17 5.53 10.71
C ALA A 51 -7.67 4.23 10.05
N PRO A 52 -8.99 4.00 9.98
CA PRO A 52 -9.55 2.83 9.32
C PRO A 52 -8.97 2.65 7.91
N GLY A 53 -8.46 1.47 7.61
CA GLY A 53 -7.79 1.20 6.33
C GLY A 53 -7.73 -0.29 6.02
N LYS A 54 -7.44 -0.59 4.74
CA LYS A 54 -7.39 -1.96 4.24
C LYS A 54 -6.11 -2.70 4.62
N ARG A 55 -5.06 -1.99 5.05
CA ARG A 55 -3.72 -2.52 5.44
C ARG A 55 -3.13 -3.50 4.42
N ILE A 56 -3.40 -3.29 3.13
CA ILE A 56 -3.04 -4.27 2.09
C ILE A 56 -1.53 -4.40 1.93
N ARG A 57 -0.80 -3.27 1.89
CA ARG A 57 0.66 -3.28 1.70
C ARG A 57 1.39 -4.01 2.82
N PRO A 58 1.17 -3.70 4.12
CA PRO A 58 1.79 -4.45 5.20
C PRO A 58 1.37 -5.91 5.23
N LEU A 59 0.11 -6.22 4.96
CA LEU A 59 -0.38 -7.60 4.93
C LEU A 59 0.28 -8.41 3.80
N LEU A 60 0.40 -7.84 2.60
CA LEU A 60 1.08 -8.49 1.48
C LEU A 60 2.56 -8.76 1.78
N LEU A 61 3.26 -7.85 2.48
CA LEU A 61 4.64 -8.07 2.92
C LEU A 61 4.74 -9.31 3.80
N LEU A 62 3.86 -9.44 4.80
CA LEU A 62 3.86 -10.58 5.72
C LEU A 62 3.52 -11.90 5.00
N LEU A 63 2.50 -11.89 4.15
CA LEU A 63 2.08 -13.06 3.38
C LEU A 63 3.15 -13.52 2.40
N ALA A 64 3.76 -12.59 1.65
CA ALA A 64 4.80 -12.91 0.68
C ALA A 64 6.07 -13.46 1.35
N ALA A 65 6.50 -12.87 2.47
CA ALA A 65 7.63 -13.40 3.22
C ALA A 65 7.39 -14.85 3.68
N ARG A 66 6.18 -15.14 4.13
CA ARG A 66 5.77 -16.50 4.52
C ARG A 66 5.73 -17.46 3.34
N ASP A 67 5.15 -17.03 2.21
CA ASP A 67 5.10 -17.85 0.98
C ASP A 67 6.49 -18.13 0.40
N LEU A 68 7.47 -17.27 0.70
CA LEU A 68 8.88 -17.48 0.40
C LEU A 68 9.63 -18.35 1.44
N GLY A 69 8.91 -18.90 2.43
CA GLY A 69 9.51 -19.74 3.48
C GLY A 69 10.29 -18.98 4.54
N CYS A 70 10.03 -17.69 4.72
CA CYS A 70 10.72 -16.88 5.72
C CYS A 70 10.41 -17.37 7.13
N ASN A 71 11.45 -17.78 7.84
CA ASN A 71 11.41 -18.17 9.25
C ASN A 71 11.89 -17.03 10.17
N ALA A 72 12.00 -15.80 9.66
CA ALA A 72 12.40 -14.65 10.45
C ALA A 72 11.48 -14.44 11.66
N THR A 73 12.04 -13.89 12.72
CA THR A 73 11.25 -13.61 13.92
C THR A 73 10.06 -12.71 13.57
N PRO A 74 8.87 -13.05 14.04
CA PRO A 74 7.67 -12.26 13.75
C PRO A 74 7.82 -10.76 14.05
N ALA A 75 8.59 -10.40 15.07
CA ALA A 75 8.79 -9.01 15.47
C ALA A 75 9.46 -8.16 14.38
N GLY A 76 10.61 -8.56 13.85
CA GLY A 76 11.33 -7.79 12.83
C GLY A 76 10.54 -7.66 11.51
N LEU A 77 9.89 -8.75 11.08
CA LEU A 77 9.05 -8.74 9.88
C LEU A 77 7.83 -7.83 10.05
N LEU A 78 7.21 -7.85 11.24
CA LEU A 78 6.08 -7.00 11.59
C LEU A 78 6.48 -5.53 11.64
N ASP A 79 7.69 -5.22 12.11
CA ASP A 79 8.25 -3.86 12.09
C ASP A 79 8.39 -3.31 10.67
N LEU A 80 8.85 -4.12 9.73
CA LEU A 80 8.93 -3.74 8.31
C LEU A 80 7.52 -3.45 7.75
N ALA A 81 6.56 -4.29 8.05
CA ALA A 81 5.17 -4.10 7.63
C ALA A 81 4.58 -2.80 8.19
N CYS A 82 4.81 -2.51 9.48
CA CYS A 82 4.39 -1.26 10.10
C CYS A 82 5.08 -0.03 9.49
N ALA A 83 6.37 -0.13 9.15
CA ALA A 83 7.10 0.96 8.51
C ALA A 83 6.51 1.31 7.13
N VAL A 84 6.13 0.33 6.32
CA VAL A 84 5.41 0.55 5.05
C VAL A 84 4.10 1.28 5.27
N GLU A 85 3.33 0.91 6.29
CA GLU A 85 2.06 1.59 6.59
C GLU A 85 2.27 3.00 7.12
N MET A 86 3.32 3.26 7.91
CA MET A 86 3.69 4.62 8.33
C MET A 86 4.03 5.52 7.14
N VAL A 87 4.79 5.00 6.16
CA VAL A 87 5.07 5.73 4.91
C VAL A 87 3.79 6.02 4.15
N HIS A 88 2.90 5.02 4.03
CA HIS A 88 1.61 5.22 3.37
C HIS A 88 0.74 6.26 4.11
N ALA A 89 0.68 6.22 5.43
CA ALA A 89 -0.06 7.21 6.23
C ALA A 89 0.52 8.62 6.04
N ALA A 90 1.84 8.76 6.06
CA ALA A 90 2.51 10.04 5.81
C ALA A 90 2.19 10.60 4.42
N SER A 91 2.20 9.76 3.38
CA SER A 91 1.83 10.20 2.03
C SER A 91 0.39 10.69 1.96
N LEU A 92 -0.55 10.01 2.61
CA LEU A 92 -1.96 10.43 2.65
C LEU A 92 -2.15 11.76 3.41
N ILE A 93 -1.43 11.96 4.53
CA ILE A 93 -1.48 13.24 5.27
C ILE A 93 -1.00 14.40 4.39
N LEU A 94 0.05 14.18 3.60
CA LEU A 94 0.59 15.21 2.69
C LEU A 94 -0.33 15.42 1.49
N ASP A 95 -0.89 14.35 0.91
CA ASP A 95 -1.83 14.44 -0.22
C ASP A 95 -3.06 15.27 0.16
N ASP A 96 -3.56 15.16 1.40
CA ASP A 96 -4.74 15.86 1.89
C ASP A 96 -4.52 17.37 2.12
N MET A 97 -3.27 17.86 2.10
CA MET A 97 -2.97 19.27 2.42
C MET A 97 -3.61 20.24 1.43
N PRO A 98 -3.96 21.50 1.87
CA PRO A 98 -4.55 22.51 0.99
C PRO A 98 -3.70 22.88 -0.22
N CYS A 99 -2.39 22.71 -0.16
CA CYS A 99 -1.48 22.95 -1.29
C CYS A 99 -1.34 21.73 -2.23
N MET A 100 -2.09 20.65 -1.99
CA MET A 100 -2.12 19.43 -2.80
C MET A 100 -3.55 19.11 -3.23
N ASP A 101 -4.22 18.11 -2.64
CA ASP A 101 -5.60 17.73 -3.02
C ASP A 101 -6.67 18.53 -2.27
N ASP A 102 -6.31 19.30 -1.24
CA ASP A 102 -7.22 20.11 -0.38
C ASP A 102 -8.41 19.31 0.14
N ALA A 103 -8.17 18.06 0.54
CA ALA A 103 -9.22 17.16 0.98
C ALA A 103 -9.69 17.48 2.39
N GLN A 104 -11.00 17.61 2.59
CA GLN A 104 -11.60 17.87 3.90
C GLN A 104 -11.91 16.58 4.66
N LEU A 105 -12.24 15.52 3.92
CA LEU A 105 -12.59 14.21 4.46
C LEU A 105 -11.73 13.10 3.84
N ARG A 106 -11.30 12.16 4.69
CA ARG A 106 -10.69 10.90 4.29
C ARG A 106 -11.29 9.75 5.07
N ARG A 107 -11.85 8.78 4.36
CA ARG A 107 -12.51 7.60 4.96
C ARG A 107 -13.61 7.99 5.98
N GLY A 108 -14.36 9.04 5.68
CA GLY A 108 -15.46 9.53 6.51
C GLY A 108 -15.03 10.30 7.76
N ARG A 109 -13.74 10.66 7.90
CA ARG A 109 -13.20 11.46 9.02
C ARG A 109 -12.57 12.74 8.48
N PRO A 110 -12.55 13.85 9.27
CA PRO A 110 -11.77 15.02 8.92
C PRO A 110 -10.31 14.65 8.67
N THR A 111 -9.69 15.28 7.68
CA THR A 111 -8.27 15.10 7.38
C THR A 111 -7.40 15.68 8.51
N ILE A 112 -6.14 15.26 8.60
CA ILE A 112 -5.25 15.63 9.70
C ILE A 112 -5.05 17.14 9.76
N HIS A 113 -4.93 17.82 8.61
CA HIS A 113 -4.78 19.29 8.61
C HIS A 113 -6.04 20.00 9.06
N CYS A 114 -7.24 19.45 8.79
CA CYS A 114 -8.51 20.02 9.31
C CYS A 114 -8.65 19.83 10.82
N GLN A 115 -8.16 18.71 11.35
CA GLN A 115 -8.32 18.39 12.78
C GLN A 115 -7.24 19.05 13.64
N TYR A 116 -6.00 19.11 13.20
CA TYR A 116 -4.84 19.54 13.99
C TYR A 116 -4.17 20.82 13.48
N GLY A 117 -4.55 21.29 12.30
CA GLY A 117 -3.90 22.41 11.60
C GLY A 117 -2.74 21.94 10.70
N GLU A 118 -2.45 22.75 9.66
CA GLU A 118 -1.49 22.41 8.61
C GLU A 118 -0.07 22.14 9.14
N HIS A 119 0.42 22.98 10.07
CA HIS A 119 1.76 22.83 10.63
C HIS A 119 1.93 21.51 11.38
N VAL A 120 0.90 21.07 12.14
CA VAL A 120 0.92 19.77 12.84
C VAL A 120 0.87 18.62 11.83
N ALA A 121 0.05 18.72 10.78
CA ALA A 121 -0.05 17.72 9.73
C ALA A 121 1.30 17.51 9.02
N ILE A 122 1.98 18.58 8.62
CA ILE A 122 3.31 18.50 8.00
C ILE A 122 4.33 17.84 8.95
N LEU A 123 4.37 18.29 10.22
CA LEU A 123 5.29 17.72 11.21
C LEU A 123 4.99 16.25 11.50
N ALA A 124 3.72 15.86 11.56
CA ALA A 124 3.31 14.46 11.73
C ALA A 124 3.74 13.58 10.56
N ALA A 125 3.59 14.05 9.32
CA ALA A 125 4.05 13.32 8.13
C ALA A 125 5.58 13.14 8.14
N VAL A 126 6.35 14.19 8.43
CA VAL A 126 7.82 14.12 8.55
C VAL A 126 8.23 13.15 9.66
N ALA A 127 7.56 13.21 10.82
CA ALA A 127 7.85 12.34 11.94
C ALA A 127 7.51 10.87 11.65
N LEU A 128 6.40 10.58 10.93
CA LEU A 128 6.06 9.23 10.47
C LEU A 128 7.12 8.68 9.50
N LEU A 129 7.56 9.46 8.51
CA LEU A 129 8.62 9.06 7.60
C LEU A 129 9.92 8.77 8.35
N SER A 130 10.34 9.66 9.23
CA SER A 130 11.54 9.45 10.07
C SER A 130 11.42 8.19 10.94
N LYS A 131 10.26 7.99 11.57
CA LYS A 131 9.98 6.82 12.41
C LYS A 131 10.03 5.53 11.60
N ALA A 132 9.46 5.52 10.39
CA ALA A 132 9.47 4.34 9.51
C ALA A 132 10.89 3.86 9.22
N PHE A 133 11.80 4.76 8.81
CA PHE A 133 13.20 4.41 8.60
C PHE A 133 13.90 3.93 9.88
N GLY A 134 13.62 4.59 11.01
CA GLY A 134 14.16 4.18 12.31
C GLY A 134 13.72 2.79 12.74
N VAL A 135 12.44 2.44 12.51
CA VAL A 135 11.88 1.12 12.81
C VAL A 135 12.55 0.04 11.96
N VAL A 136 12.71 0.25 10.65
CA VAL A 136 13.41 -0.70 9.76
C VAL A 136 14.86 -0.87 10.18
N ALA A 137 15.56 0.21 10.48
CA ALA A 137 16.97 0.17 10.89
C ALA A 137 17.19 -0.57 12.22
N ALA A 138 16.20 -0.55 13.12
CA ALA A 138 16.22 -1.18 14.43
C ALA A 138 15.50 -2.54 14.48
N ALA A 139 14.97 -3.05 13.37
CA ALA A 139 14.17 -4.27 13.33
C ALA A 139 14.94 -5.48 13.89
N GLU A 140 14.43 -6.05 14.97
CA GLU A 140 15.06 -7.15 15.68
C GLU A 140 14.95 -8.47 14.92
N GLY A 141 15.96 -9.32 15.05
CA GLY A 141 16.01 -10.64 14.38
C GLY A 141 16.42 -10.57 12.91
N LEU A 142 16.65 -9.38 12.34
CA LEU A 142 17.17 -9.19 10.98
C LEU A 142 18.67 -8.91 11.02
N THR A 143 19.40 -9.39 10.00
CA THR A 143 20.83 -9.06 9.85
C THR A 143 21.04 -7.58 9.56
N ALA A 144 22.23 -7.05 9.86
CA ALA A 144 22.54 -5.65 9.55
C ALA A 144 22.44 -5.36 8.05
N THR A 145 22.80 -6.30 7.19
CA THR A 145 22.66 -6.20 5.74
C THR A 145 21.20 -6.14 5.33
N ALA A 146 20.35 -7.05 5.83
CA ALA A 146 18.92 -7.05 5.52
C ALA A 146 18.23 -5.74 5.95
N ARG A 147 18.61 -5.19 7.12
CA ARG A 147 18.10 -3.88 7.55
C ARG A 147 18.55 -2.75 6.63
N ALA A 148 19.84 -2.73 6.25
CA ALA A 148 20.36 -1.71 5.34
C ALA A 148 19.70 -1.77 3.96
N ASP A 149 19.53 -2.97 3.40
CA ASP A 149 18.87 -3.17 2.12
C ASP A 149 17.38 -2.78 2.19
N ALA A 150 16.68 -3.14 3.28
CA ALA A 150 15.28 -2.74 3.48
C ALA A 150 15.11 -1.22 3.63
N VAL A 151 16.04 -0.52 4.32
CA VAL A 151 16.08 0.95 4.37
C VAL A 151 16.30 1.54 2.98
N ALA A 152 17.19 0.97 2.17
CA ALA A 152 17.46 1.42 0.81
C ALA A 152 16.21 1.29 -0.08
N GLU A 153 15.51 0.14 -0.02
CA GLU A 153 14.25 -0.09 -0.75
C GLU A 153 13.17 0.93 -0.35
N LEU A 154 12.99 1.14 0.95
CA LEU A 154 12.00 2.09 1.44
C LEU A 154 12.35 3.52 1.03
N SER A 155 13.64 3.90 1.07
CA SER A 155 14.13 5.21 0.63
C SER A 155 13.90 5.44 -0.85
N HIS A 156 14.17 4.42 -1.68
CA HIS A 156 13.88 4.47 -3.12
C HIS A 156 12.39 4.70 -3.38
N ALA A 157 11.52 3.96 -2.68
CA ALA A 157 10.07 4.08 -2.86
C ALA A 157 9.51 5.43 -2.43
N VAL A 158 10.07 6.06 -1.38
CA VAL A 158 9.62 7.38 -0.90
C VAL A 158 10.15 8.52 -1.78
N GLY A 159 11.38 8.41 -2.26
CA GLY A 159 12.14 9.47 -2.89
C GLY A 159 11.70 9.87 -4.30
N MET A 160 12.65 10.50 -5.02
CA MET A 160 12.45 10.97 -6.41
C MET A 160 12.29 9.83 -7.42
N GLN A 161 12.53 8.60 -7.04
CA GLN A 161 12.29 7.41 -7.85
C GLN A 161 10.93 6.77 -7.57
N GLY A 162 10.15 7.34 -6.65
CA GLY A 162 8.88 6.79 -6.17
C GLY A 162 7.82 7.83 -5.88
N LEU A 163 7.27 7.80 -4.65
CA LEU A 163 6.08 8.55 -4.25
C LEU A 163 6.20 10.07 -4.50
N VAL A 164 7.35 10.69 -4.18
CA VAL A 164 7.56 12.13 -4.41
C VAL A 164 7.44 12.49 -5.88
N GLN A 165 8.04 11.69 -6.78
CA GLN A 165 7.92 11.89 -8.23
C GLN A 165 6.49 11.67 -8.72
N GLY A 166 5.79 10.65 -8.17
CA GLY A 166 4.40 10.36 -8.49
C GLY A 166 3.49 11.52 -8.15
N GLN A 167 3.60 12.04 -6.93
CA GLN A 167 2.80 13.17 -6.46
C GLN A 167 3.11 14.44 -7.24
N PHE A 168 4.39 14.73 -7.52
CA PHE A 168 4.76 15.87 -8.35
C PHE A 168 4.13 15.81 -9.75
N LYS A 169 4.18 14.65 -10.41
CA LYS A 169 3.55 14.45 -11.73
C LYS A 169 2.03 14.60 -11.67
N ASP A 170 1.40 14.04 -10.66
CA ASP A 170 -0.05 14.11 -10.49
C ASP A 170 -0.52 15.56 -10.35
N LEU A 171 0.13 16.34 -9.50
CA LEU A 171 -0.21 17.76 -9.29
C LEU A 171 0.16 18.67 -10.46
N SER A 172 1.29 18.44 -11.14
CA SER A 172 1.77 19.34 -12.21
C SER A 172 1.13 19.05 -13.56
N GLU A 173 0.63 17.85 -13.78
CA GLU A 173 0.14 17.37 -15.07
C GLU A 173 -1.29 16.83 -15.03
N GLY A 174 -1.87 16.62 -13.82
CA GLY A 174 -3.17 15.93 -13.63
C GLY A 174 -4.32 16.56 -14.39
N ASP A 175 -4.38 17.89 -14.46
CA ASP A 175 -5.44 18.66 -15.11
C ASP A 175 -5.24 18.81 -16.64
N LYS A 176 -4.11 18.31 -17.17
CA LYS A 176 -3.81 18.41 -18.61
C LYS A 176 -4.18 17.11 -19.31
N PRO A 177 -4.57 17.18 -20.60
CA PRO A 177 -4.72 15.96 -21.40
C PRO A 177 -3.40 15.16 -21.42
N ARG A 178 -3.44 13.91 -20.94
CA ARG A 178 -2.28 13.01 -20.89
C ARG A 178 -2.50 11.79 -21.77
N SER A 179 -1.42 11.23 -22.31
CA SER A 179 -1.48 9.92 -22.96
C SER A 179 -1.69 8.81 -21.92
N ALA A 180 -2.19 7.65 -22.36
CA ALA A 180 -2.33 6.48 -21.50
C ALA A 180 -0.99 6.11 -20.81
N ASP A 181 0.13 6.18 -21.54
CA ASP A 181 1.45 5.87 -20.98
C ASP A 181 1.88 6.85 -19.90
N ALA A 182 1.58 8.14 -20.05
CA ALA A 182 1.86 9.15 -19.03
C ALA A 182 1.04 8.91 -17.74
N ILE A 183 -0.24 8.52 -17.89
CA ILE A 183 -1.10 8.15 -16.75
C ILE A 183 -0.56 6.90 -16.07
N LEU A 184 -0.23 5.84 -16.80
CA LEU A 184 0.34 4.61 -16.28
C LEU A 184 1.68 4.85 -15.57
N MET A 185 2.50 5.77 -16.07
CA MET A 185 3.76 6.15 -15.41
C MET A 185 3.51 6.89 -14.09
N THR A 186 2.53 7.79 -14.02
CA THR A 186 2.15 8.45 -12.76
C THR A 186 1.65 7.42 -11.75
N ASN A 187 0.77 6.49 -12.17
CA ASN A 187 0.26 5.39 -11.35
C ASN A 187 1.39 4.49 -10.84
N HIS A 188 2.41 4.23 -11.67
CA HIS A 188 3.60 3.50 -11.25
C HIS A 188 4.29 4.19 -10.08
N TYR A 189 4.62 5.46 -10.20
CA TYR A 189 5.31 6.19 -9.14
C TYR A 189 4.42 6.40 -7.90
N LYS A 190 3.16 6.81 -8.07
CA LYS A 190 2.27 7.14 -6.95
C LYS A 190 1.79 5.89 -6.19
N THR A 191 1.61 4.76 -6.87
CA THR A 191 0.95 3.58 -6.31
C THR A 191 1.84 2.33 -6.31
N SER A 192 2.44 1.96 -7.45
CA SER A 192 3.17 0.68 -7.57
C SER A 192 4.46 0.66 -6.76
N THR A 193 5.19 1.77 -6.62
CA THR A 193 6.50 1.81 -5.95
C THR A 193 6.46 1.34 -4.50
N LEU A 194 5.42 1.67 -3.75
CA LEU A 194 5.29 1.21 -2.37
C LEU A 194 4.87 -0.27 -2.26
N PHE A 195 4.15 -0.81 -3.25
CA PHE A 195 3.95 -2.25 -3.39
C PHE A 195 5.27 -2.97 -3.70
N CYS A 196 6.09 -2.38 -4.61
CA CYS A 196 7.42 -2.91 -4.91
C CYS A 196 8.29 -2.96 -3.65
N ALA A 197 8.38 -1.89 -2.88
CA ALA A 197 9.13 -1.87 -1.64
C ALA A 197 8.65 -2.95 -0.67
N SER A 198 7.32 -3.13 -0.50
CA SER A 198 6.76 -4.18 0.36
C SER A 198 7.24 -5.57 -0.05
N MET A 199 7.18 -5.89 -1.35
CA MET A 199 7.59 -7.20 -1.86
C MET A 199 9.11 -7.39 -1.85
N GLN A 200 9.89 -6.34 -2.16
CA GLN A 200 11.35 -6.40 -2.08
C GLN A 200 11.83 -6.58 -0.63
N MET A 201 11.23 -5.89 0.33
CA MET A 201 11.54 -6.08 1.75
C MET A 201 11.21 -7.50 2.21
N ALA A 202 10.07 -8.07 1.80
CA ALA A 202 9.73 -9.47 2.06
C ALA A 202 10.80 -10.42 1.48
N SER A 203 11.22 -10.19 0.24
CA SER A 203 12.22 -11.00 -0.45
C SER A 203 13.63 -10.91 0.16
N ILE A 204 14.00 -9.72 0.67
CA ILE A 204 15.27 -9.50 1.39
C ILE A 204 15.30 -10.35 2.67
N VAL A 205 14.23 -10.27 3.46
CA VAL A 205 14.14 -10.99 4.74
C VAL A 205 14.06 -12.50 4.54
N ALA A 206 13.42 -12.96 3.48
CA ALA A 206 13.33 -14.37 3.09
C ALA A 206 14.60 -14.89 2.39
N GLU A 207 15.62 -14.04 2.17
CA GLU A 207 16.82 -14.37 1.41
C GLU A 207 16.50 -15.00 0.02
N ALA A 208 15.43 -14.49 -0.62
CA ALA A 208 14.93 -15.02 -1.87
C ALA A 208 15.95 -14.89 -3.01
N SER A 209 15.89 -15.82 -3.96
CA SER A 209 16.78 -15.80 -5.15
C SER A 209 16.56 -14.53 -5.99
N GLY A 210 17.54 -14.15 -6.80
CA GLY A 210 17.43 -13.02 -7.71
C GLY A 210 16.26 -13.16 -8.69
N GLU A 211 15.96 -14.39 -9.13
CA GLU A 211 14.81 -14.68 -9.98
C GLU A 211 13.47 -14.42 -9.25
N ALA A 212 13.33 -14.94 -8.02
CA ALA A 212 12.13 -14.70 -7.22
C ALA A 212 11.93 -13.20 -6.92
N ARG A 213 13.01 -12.46 -6.64
CA ARG A 213 12.95 -10.99 -6.45
C ARG A 213 12.45 -10.27 -7.69
N GLU A 214 12.94 -10.64 -8.87
CA GLU A 214 12.49 -10.07 -10.13
C GLU A 214 11.01 -10.38 -10.41
N GLN A 215 10.58 -11.62 -10.15
CA GLN A 215 9.18 -12.00 -10.29
C GLN A 215 8.26 -11.23 -9.32
N LEU A 216 8.67 -11.06 -8.06
CA LEU A 216 7.94 -10.23 -7.09
C LEU A 216 7.92 -8.75 -7.47
N HIS A 217 8.98 -8.25 -8.09
CA HIS A 217 8.98 -6.89 -8.63
C HIS A 217 7.92 -6.74 -9.73
N ARG A 218 7.89 -7.63 -10.71
CA ARG A 218 6.88 -7.63 -11.78
C ARG A 218 5.46 -7.84 -11.27
N PHE A 219 5.28 -8.71 -10.28
CA PHE A 219 4.02 -8.85 -9.56
C PHE A 219 3.55 -7.50 -9.01
N SER A 220 4.42 -6.80 -8.28
CA SER A 220 4.11 -5.53 -7.61
C SER A 220 3.72 -4.43 -8.59
N LEU A 221 4.42 -4.36 -9.74
CA LEU A 221 4.10 -3.40 -10.80
C LEU A 221 2.68 -3.61 -11.33
N ASN A 222 2.35 -4.86 -11.68
CA ASN A 222 1.02 -5.20 -12.19
C ASN A 222 -0.06 -5.01 -11.12
N LEU A 223 0.19 -5.42 -9.88
CA LEU A 223 -0.74 -5.24 -8.77
C LEU A 223 -1.04 -3.76 -8.53
N GLY A 224 0.00 -2.90 -8.51
CA GLY A 224 -0.17 -1.46 -8.30
C GLY A 224 -0.98 -0.80 -9.42
N GLN A 225 -0.76 -1.20 -10.68
CA GLN A 225 -1.60 -0.74 -11.80
C GLN A 225 -3.05 -1.21 -11.63
N ALA A 226 -3.28 -2.50 -11.34
CA ALA A 226 -4.63 -3.01 -11.10
C ALA A 226 -5.33 -2.27 -9.95
N PHE A 227 -4.58 -1.93 -8.91
CA PHE A 227 -5.11 -1.19 -7.76
C PHE A 227 -5.59 0.20 -8.14
N GLN A 228 -4.80 0.94 -8.92
CA GLN A 228 -5.16 2.28 -9.37
C GLN A 228 -6.34 2.24 -10.36
N LEU A 229 -6.34 1.28 -11.29
CA LEU A 229 -7.46 1.12 -12.22
C LEU A 229 -8.77 0.80 -11.50
N LEU A 230 -8.71 0.03 -10.41
CA LEU A 230 -9.88 -0.23 -9.57
C LEU A 230 -10.33 1.03 -8.82
N ASP A 231 -9.41 1.82 -8.28
CA ASP A 231 -9.73 3.09 -7.63
C ASP A 231 -10.40 4.05 -8.63
N ASP A 232 -9.84 4.19 -9.84
CA ASP A 232 -10.41 5.03 -10.91
C ASP A 232 -11.83 4.56 -11.33
N LEU A 233 -12.09 3.24 -11.37
CA LEU A 233 -13.42 2.68 -11.68
C LEU A 233 -14.44 2.89 -10.57
N THR A 234 -13.98 2.98 -9.31
CA THR A 234 -14.84 3.16 -8.15
C THR A 234 -14.99 4.62 -7.72
N ASP A 235 -14.20 5.52 -8.32
CA ASP A 235 -14.34 6.95 -8.07
C ASP A 235 -15.69 7.47 -8.53
N GLY A 236 -16.35 8.28 -7.69
CA GLY A 236 -17.74 8.72 -7.95
C GLY A 236 -18.84 7.75 -7.47
N MET A 237 -18.51 6.55 -6.98
CA MET A 237 -19.50 5.70 -6.30
C MET A 237 -19.80 6.23 -4.88
N ALA A 238 -21.07 6.24 -4.49
CA ALA A 238 -21.61 6.95 -3.32
C ALA A 238 -21.06 6.52 -1.94
N ASP A 239 -20.10 5.60 -1.84
CA ASP A 239 -19.70 4.99 -0.56
C ASP A 239 -18.17 4.91 -0.35
N THR A 240 -17.39 5.81 -0.95
CA THR A 240 -15.91 5.78 -0.81
C THR A 240 -15.40 6.46 0.46
N GLY A 241 -16.23 7.25 1.15
CA GLY A 241 -15.85 8.03 2.35
C GLY A 241 -14.80 9.12 2.07
N LYS A 242 -14.57 9.45 0.79
CA LYS A 242 -13.79 10.60 0.31
C LYS A 242 -14.74 11.75 -0.03
N ASP A 243 -14.23 12.97 -0.14
CA ASP A 243 -14.96 14.06 -0.77
C ASP A 243 -15.33 13.63 -2.20
N ALA A 244 -16.59 13.81 -2.57
CA ALA A 244 -17.06 13.43 -3.91
C ALA A 244 -16.35 14.30 -4.97
N HIS A 245 -16.00 13.71 -6.12
CA HIS A 245 -15.45 14.41 -7.28
C HIS A 245 -14.05 15.02 -7.13
N GLN A 246 -13.19 14.48 -6.26
CA GLN A 246 -11.79 14.93 -6.17
C GLN A 246 -10.97 14.72 -7.44
N ASP A 247 -11.37 13.76 -8.28
CA ASP A 247 -10.74 13.49 -9.57
C ASP A 247 -11.52 14.10 -10.75
N GLU A 248 -12.53 14.95 -10.48
CA GLU A 248 -13.26 15.68 -11.50
C GLU A 248 -12.31 16.69 -12.19
N GLY A 249 -12.06 16.47 -13.49
CA GLY A 249 -11.08 17.23 -14.28
C GLY A 249 -9.72 16.58 -14.41
N LYS A 250 -9.35 15.59 -13.58
CA LYS A 250 -8.11 14.85 -13.76
C LYS A 250 -8.16 13.92 -14.96
N SER A 251 -7.04 13.78 -15.65
CA SER A 251 -6.88 12.87 -16.77
C SER A 251 -6.68 11.45 -16.26
N THR A 252 -7.76 10.66 -16.13
CA THR A 252 -7.72 9.25 -15.74
C THR A 252 -7.84 8.32 -16.95
N LEU A 253 -7.47 7.04 -16.79
CA LEU A 253 -7.67 6.06 -17.88
C LEU A 253 -9.15 5.79 -18.14
N VAL A 254 -10.03 5.91 -17.16
CA VAL A 254 -11.48 5.79 -17.33
C VAL A 254 -12.01 6.89 -18.25
N ASN A 255 -11.56 8.14 -18.06
CA ASN A 255 -11.95 9.26 -18.89
C ASN A 255 -11.41 9.14 -20.32
N LEU A 256 -10.22 8.52 -20.49
CA LEU A 256 -9.58 8.39 -21.78
C LEU A 256 -10.10 7.21 -22.61
N LEU A 257 -10.34 6.06 -22.01
CA LEU A 257 -10.60 4.78 -22.69
C LEU A 257 -12.01 4.23 -22.46
N GLY A 258 -12.72 4.77 -21.47
CA GLY A 258 -14.00 4.27 -20.99
C GLY A 258 -13.88 3.09 -19.99
N PRO A 259 -14.93 2.87 -19.19
CA PRO A 259 -14.87 1.91 -18.06
C PRO A 259 -14.65 0.46 -18.51
N GLN A 260 -15.26 -0.01 -19.60
CA GLN A 260 -15.08 -1.39 -20.07
C GLN A 260 -13.64 -1.71 -20.51
N ALA A 261 -12.98 -0.76 -21.18
CA ALA A 261 -11.58 -0.93 -21.59
C ALA A 261 -10.64 -0.93 -20.37
N VAL A 262 -10.95 -0.12 -19.36
CA VAL A 262 -10.20 -0.08 -18.11
C VAL A 262 -10.39 -1.36 -17.29
N GLU A 263 -11.62 -1.89 -17.20
CA GLU A 263 -11.88 -3.17 -16.55
C GLU A 263 -11.12 -4.32 -17.22
N THR A 264 -11.08 -4.35 -18.55
CA THR A 264 -10.31 -5.35 -19.30
C THR A 264 -8.82 -5.26 -18.94
N ARG A 265 -8.24 -4.07 -18.95
CA ARG A 265 -6.83 -3.85 -18.55
C ARG A 265 -6.55 -4.24 -17.10
N LEU A 266 -7.48 -3.93 -16.20
CA LEU A 266 -7.38 -4.34 -14.80
C LEU A 266 -7.27 -5.87 -14.68
N ARG A 267 -8.16 -6.61 -15.37
CA ARG A 267 -8.13 -8.08 -15.37
C ARG A 267 -6.84 -8.63 -15.98
N ASP A 268 -6.31 -8.01 -17.03
CA ASP A 268 -5.02 -8.39 -17.62
C ASP A 268 -3.87 -8.17 -16.64
N HIS A 269 -3.83 -7.04 -15.95
CA HIS A 269 -2.83 -6.80 -14.92
C HIS A 269 -2.92 -7.81 -13.77
N LEU A 270 -4.12 -8.17 -13.32
CA LEU A 270 -4.31 -9.20 -12.29
C LEU A 270 -3.82 -10.57 -12.75
N ARG A 271 -4.08 -10.95 -14.01
CA ARG A 271 -3.59 -12.21 -14.58
C ARG A 271 -2.06 -12.23 -14.62
N CYS A 272 -1.43 -11.18 -15.15
CA CYS A 272 0.04 -11.07 -15.15
C CYS A 272 0.63 -11.07 -13.74
N ALA A 273 0.01 -10.34 -12.80
CA ALA A 273 0.43 -10.36 -11.40
C ALA A 273 0.38 -11.79 -10.83
N SER A 274 -0.72 -12.51 -11.05
CA SER A 274 -0.88 -13.90 -10.61
C SER A 274 0.22 -14.82 -11.16
N GLU A 275 0.52 -14.74 -12.45
CA GLU A 275 1.58 -15.53 -13.10
C GLU A 275 2.96 -15.28 -12.48
N HIS A 276 3.31 -14.01 -12.26
CA HIS A 276 4.58 -13.63 -11.63
C HIS A 276 4.68 -14.09 -10.17
N LEU A 277 3.60 -13.93 -9.40
CA LEU A 277 3.58 -14.33 -8.00
C LEU A 277 3.73 -15.85 -7.84
N LEU A 278 3.01 -16.64 -8.64
CA LEU A 278 3.12 -18.11 -8.65
C LEU A 278 4.51 -18.59 -9.09
N SER A 279 5.18 -17.84 -9.97
CA SER A 279 6.56 -18.12 -10.35
C SER A 279 7.56 -17.82 -9.22
N ALA A 280 7.30 -16.78 -8.41
CA ALA A 280 8.16 -16.39 -7.30
C ALA A 280 8.01 -17.31 -6.08
N CYS A 281 6.77 -17.70 -5.75
CA CYS A 281 6.40 -18.45 -4.55
C CYS A 281 5.98 -19.87 -4.95
N GLN A 282 6.95 -20.77 -5.12
CA GLN A 282 6.69 -22.13 -5.66
C GLN A 282 5.87 -23.01 -4.72
N ASP A 283 5.99 -22.80 -3.39
CA ASP A 283 5.38 -23.64 -2.36
C ASP A 283 4.33 -22.92 -1.50
N GLY A 284 4.13 -21.60 -1.71
CA GLY A 284 3.23 -20.78 -0.93
C GLY A 284 2.18 -20.05 -1.79
N TYR A 285 0.93 -20.07 -1.38
CA TYR A 285 -0.20 -19.50 -2.12
C TYR A 285 -1.05 -18.51 -1.33
N ALA A 286 -0.65 -18.17 -0.10
CA ALA A 286 -1.46 -17.31 0.77
C ALA A 286 -1.64 -15.90 0.19
N THR A 287 -0.55 -15.32 -0.34
CA THR A 287 -0.57 -14.01 -1.03
C THR A 287 -1.48 -14.06 -2.26
N HIS A 288 -1.34 -15.09 -3.09
CA HIS A 288 -2.13 -15.28 -4.31
C HIS A 288 -3.63 -15.34 -4.00
N HIS A 289 -4.03 -16.20 -3.07
CA HIS A 289 -5.43 -16.36 -2.67
C HIS A 289 -6.00 -15.08 -2.06
N PHE A 290 -5.20 -14.38 -1.24
CA PHE A 290 -5.63 -13.11 -0.66
C PHE A 290 -5.90 -12.06 -1.74
N VAL A 291 -4.99 -11.88 -2.69
CA VAL A 291 -5.14 -10.91 -3.78
C VAL A 291 -6.36 -11.24 -4.64
N GLN A 292 -6.51 -12.49 -5.05
CA GLN A 292 -7.68 -12.93 -5.83
C GLN A 292 -8.99 -12.64 -5.10
N ALA A 293 -9.16 -13.14 -3.89
CA ALA A 293 -10.39 -12.96 -3.13
C ALA A 293 -10.71 -11.48 -2.88
N TRP A 294 -9.67 -10.67 -2.64
CA TRP A 294 -9.85 -9.24 -2.42
C TRP A 294 -10.36 -8.52 -3.68
N PHE A 295 -9.75 -8.75 -4.85
CA PHE A 295 -10.18 -8.13 -6.09
C PHE A 295 -11.53 -8.65 -6.58
N GLU A 296 -11.81 -9.96 -6.46
CA GLU A 296 -13.12 -10.54 -6.81
C GLU A 296 -14.24 -9.87 -6.01
N LYS A 297 -14.06 -9.73 -4.68
CA LYS A 297 -15.02 -9.03 -3.81
C LYS A 297 -15.23 -7.57 -4.24
N LYS A 298 -14.18 -6.87 -4.67
CA LYS A 298 -14.27 -5.47 -5.09
C LYS A 298 -14.93 -5.31 -6.45
N LEU A 299 -14.57 -6.16 -7.40
CA LEU A 299 -15.17 -6.14 -8.75
C LEU A 299 -16.65 -6.53 -8.73
N ALA A 300 -17.06 -7.47 -7.86
CA ALA A 300 -18.46 -7.81 -7.70
C ALA A 300 -19.31 -6.65 -7.14
N ALA A 301 -18.70 -5.66 -6.49
CA ALA A 301 -19.39 -4.46 -6.00
C ALA A 301 -19.50 -3.35 -7.07
N VAL A 302 -18.77 -3.46 -8.17
CA VAL A 302 -18.74 -2.50 -9.30
C VAL A 302 -19.63 -2.95 -10.46
N SER A 303 -19.90 -4.26 -10.55
CA SER A 303 -20.76 -4.90 -11.57
C SER A 303 -22.23 -4.82 -11.18
#